data_a4dbf626e51803d64b25be5aa8858310
#
_entry.id   a4dbf626e51803d64b25be5aa8858310
#
_cell.length_a   1.000
_cell.length_b   1.000
_cell.length_c   1.000
_cell.angle_alpha   90.00
_cell.angle_beta   90.00
_cell.angle_gamma   90.00
#
_symmetry.space_group_name_H-M   'P 1'
#
loop_
_entity.id
_entity.type
_entity.pdbx_description
1 polymer ?
#
loop_
_entity_poly.entity_id
_entity_poly.type
_entity_poly.pdbx_seq_one_letter_code
_entity_poly.pdbx_strand_id
1 'polypeptide(L)'
;MPLPGRGGHAAAAAAARLERQFGEGRFMVYNLSEEQYDYALFNDQVLEYKFPGHPAPPLGLLFKIVFAIAAWLEADERNVAVVHCLTGKGRTATVLACLLAWTLEVDTPLEGLQLVADRRGAGPLDRLAIPSQRRYVQYFSSMMDGLRPQPGPWLLRRCIMNTIPKFALRDGRQLRNGDPSPPGPGGAAAAGCCPYLQVFKGGVLIFTTTWKQPDEADRGQGRVGVPRELGSEGQGAITLPWAGEGDGSVAFPVDTVVQGDILIRCRHLAPSGARASMFRAAFHTGYLAAGGVLRLTKAQLDGACGDSRFEDDFFVDLIFAPIEKEEGDAGAAAGAAAAAR
;
A
#
# COMPACT_ATOMS: atom_id res chain seq x y z
N MET A 1 13.02 17.68 2.62
CA MET A 1 13.93 17.47 3.75
C MET A 1 13.33 16.42 4.67
N PRO A 2 14.08 15.52 5.29
CA PRO A 2 13.53 14.80 6.43
C PRO A 2 13.38 15.82 7.57
N LEU A 3 12.17 15.99 8.10
CA LEU A 3 12.01 16.68 9.37
C LEU A 3 12.50 15.74 10.47
N PRO A 4 13.29 16.24 11.42
CA PRO A 4 13.81 15.41 12.49
C PRO A 4 12.68 14.95 13.39
N GLY A 5 12.65 13.64 13.65
CA GLY A 5 11.72 13.02 14.58
C GLY A 5 11.85 13.61 15.99
N ARG A 6 10.71 13.66 16.68
CA ARG A 6 10.55 13.88 18.14
C ARG A 6 11.39 14.97 18.82
N GLY A 7 11.48 16.18 18.22
CA GLY A 7 12.12 17.28 18.90
C GLY A 7 11.61 18.61 18.39
N GLY A 8 10.85 19.37 19.20
CA GLY A 8 10.35 20.71 18.86
C GLY A 8 11.43 21.65 18.37
N HIS A 9 12.67 21.48 18.81
CA HIS A 9 13.83 22.29 18.39
C HIS A 9 14.14 22.21 16.89
N ALA A 10 13.96 21.05 16.28
CA ALA A 10 14.31 20.88 14.87
C ALA A 10 13.19 21.34 13.92
N ALA A 11 11.92 21.25 14.33
CA ALA A 11 10.81 21.87 13.62
C ALA A 11 10.93 23.41 13.69
N ALA A 12 11.21 23.98 14.86
CA ALA A 12 11.44 25.42 15.03
C ALA A 12 12.63 25.94 14.18
N ALA A 13 13.74 25.19 14.14
CA ALA A 13 14.88 25.54 13.30
C ALA A 13 14.54 25.50 11.79
N ALA A 14 13.72 24.53 11.37
CA ALA A 14 13.25 24.43 9.99
C ALA A 14 12.32 25.61 9.63
N ALA A 15 11.36 25.94 10.50
CA ALA A 15 10.45 27.07 10.33
C ALA A 15 11.23 28.39 10.21
N ALA A 16 12.11 28.69 11.16
CA ALA A 16 12.95 29.89 11.14
C ALA A 16 13.86 29.99 9.91
N ARG A 17 14.29 28.84 9.35
CA ARG A 17 15.04 28.81 8.09
C ARG A 17 14.17 29.15 6.89
N LEU A 18 12.96 28.60 6.82
CA LEU A 18 12.01 28.87 5.74
C LEU A 18 11.60 30.35 5.73
N GLU A 19 11.26 30.93 6.88
CA GLU A 19 10.94 32.34 7.00
C GLU A 19 12.09 33.26 6.56
N ARG A 20 13.30 32.95 7.01
CA ARG A 20 14.48 33.73 6.67
C ARG A 20 14.83 33.65 5.19
N GLN A 21 14.61 32.49 4.57
CA GLN A 21 14.97 32.24 3.17
C GLN A 21 13.93 32.74 2.19
N PHE A 22 12.64 32.60 2.51
CA PHE A 22 11.52 32.83 1.57
C PHE A 22 10.61 33.99 2.00
N GLY A 23 10.65 34.39 3.26
CA GLY A 23 9.73 35.37 3.83
C GLY A 23 8.49 34.78 4.44
N GLU A 24 7.85 35.56 5.29
CA GLU A 24 6.57 35.20 5.92
C GLU A 24 5.47 35.05 4.86
N GLY A 25 4.63 34.01 5.00
CA GLY A 25 3.51 33.76 4.10
C GLY A 25 3.90 33.25 2.70
N ARG A 26 5.18 32.98 2.43
CA ARG A 26 5.66 32.57 1.11
C ARG A 26 5.92 31.07 0.98
N PHE A 27 5.69 30.30 2.00
CA PHE A 27 5.84 28.84 1.93
C PHE A 27 4.59 28.15 2.46
N MET A 28 4.28 26.99 1.90
CA MET A 28 3.26 26.07 2.37
C MET A 28 3.88 24.69 2.57
N VAL A 29 3.68 24.11 3.74
CA VAL A 29 4.21 22.79 4.10
C VAL A 29 3.15 21.71 3.85
N TYR A 30 3.49 20.68 3.10
CA TYR A 30 2.65 19.53 2.79
C TYR A 30 3.16 18.32 3.57
N ASN A 31 2.51 18.02 4.70
CA ASN A 31 2.87 16.91 5.56
C ASN A 31 2.22 15.61 5.08
N LEU A 32 3.02 14.70 4.52
CA LEU A 32 2.62 13.37 4.06
C LEU A 32 2.93 12.27 5.10
N SER A 33 3.35 12.66 6.30
CA SER A 33 3.62 11.72 7.39
C SER A 33 2.38 11.51 8.25
N GLU A 34 2.43 10.50 9.09
CA GLU A 34 1.39 10.26 10.11
C GLU A 34 1.75 10.96 11.45
N GLU A 35 2.93 11.60 11.51
CA GLU A 35 3.40 12.31 12.69
C GLU A 35 2.94 13.76 12.66
N GLN A 36 2.37 14.18 13.77
CA GLN A 36 2.00 15.57 14.02
C GLN A 36 3.15 16.29 14.75
N TYR A 37 3.24 17.58 14.51
CA TYR A 37 4.12 18.49 15.21
C TYR A 37 3.41 19.82 15.42
N ASP A 38 3.99 20.75 16.14
CA ASP A 38 3.42 22.07 16.37
C ASP A 38 3.38 22.90 15.08
N TYR A 39 2.21 23.06 14.50
CA TYR A 39 2.01 23.81 13.24
C TYR A 39 2.08 25.32 13.44
N ALA A 40 1.87 25.83 14.66
CA ALA A 40 2.04 27.25 14.98
C ALA A 40 3.48 27.74 14.70
N LEU A 41 4.47 26.85 14.80
CA LEU A 41 5.85 27.13 14.42
C LEU A 41 6.01 27.54 12.93
N PHE A 42 5.06 27.16 12.08
CA PHE A 42 5.03 27.45 10.64
C PHE A 42 3.93 28.47 10.29
N ASN A 43 3.48 29.27 11.27
CA ASN A 43 2.36 30.21 11.09
C ASN A 43 1.09 29.51 10.57
N ASP A 44 0.84 28.29 11.02
CA ASP A 44 -0.25 27.40 10.57
C ASP A 44 -0.27 27.10 9.06
N GLN A 45 0.82 27.40 8.34
CA GLN A 45 0.96 27.13 6.91
C GLN A 45 1.37 25.68 6.65
N VAL A 46 0.59 24.74 7.21
CA VAL A 46 0.80 23.29 7.06
C VAL A 46 -0.50 22.63 6.62
N LEU A 47 -0.46 21.92 5.51
CA LEU A 47 -1.53 21.04 5.06
C LEU A 47 -1.16 19.59 5.36
N GLU A 48 -2.00 18.91 6.12
CA GLU A 48 -1.79 17.54 6.54
C GLU A 48 -2.58 16.56 5.67
N TYR A 49 -1.88 15.53 5.16
CA TYR A 49 -2.48 14.46 4.35
C TYR A 49 -2.18 13.11 4.98
N LYS A 50 -3.19 12.52 5.64
CA LYS A 50 -3.07 11.23 6.33
C LYS A 50 -3.58 10.10 5.44
N PHE A 51 -2.79 9.06 5.31
CA PHE A 51 -3.16 7.79 4.69
C PHE A 51 -2.47 6.62 5.41
N PRO A 52 -2.91 6.36 6.66
CA PRO A 52 -2.23 5.46 7.57
C PRO A 52 -2.11 4.05 6.98
N GLY A 53 -0.90 3.48 7.16
CA GLY A 53 -0.57 2.14 6.70
C GLY A 53 -0.41 1.96 5.20
N HIS A 54 -0.91 2.89 4.37
CA HIS A 54 -0.77 2.79 2.91
C HIS A 54 0.62 3.30 2.47
N PRO A 55 1.33 2.58 1.57
CA PRO A 55 2.69 2.93 1.18
C PRO A 55 2.80 4.17 0.28
N ALA A 56 1.76 4.45 -0.51
CA ALA A 56 1.61 5.62 -1.37
C ALA A 56 0.32 6.36 -1.03
N PRO A 57 0.15 7.65 -1.33
CA PRO A 57 -1.16 8.27 -1.25
C PRO A 57 -2.17 7.49 -2.11
N PRO A 58 -3.39 7.20 -1.61
CA PRO A 58 -4.48 6.70 -2.44
C PRO A 58 -4.66 7.54 -3.70
N LEU A 59 -5.06 6.93 -4.83
CA LEU A 59 -4.97 7.59 -6.13
C LEU A 59 -5.71 8.93 -6.18
N GLY A 60 -6.95 9.01 -5.67
CA GLY A 60 -7.69 10.27 -5.61
C GLY A 60 -7.05 11.31 -4.67
N LEU A 61 -6.39 10.86 -3.59
CA LEU A 61 -5.66 11.73 -2.68
C LEU A 61 -4.38 12.26 -3.33
N LEU A 62 -3.69 11.44 -4.12
CA LEU A 62 -2.49 11.84 -4.85
C LEU A 62 -2.79 13.02 -5.79
N PHE A 63 -3.90 12.96 -6.56
CA PHE A 63 -4.36 14.08 -7.38
C PHE A 63 -4.68 15.32 -6.55
N LYS A 64 -5.40 15.18 -5.43
CA LYS A 64 -5.71 16.31 -4.54
C LYS A 64 -4.46 17.01 -4.02
N ILE A 65 -3.44 16.24 -3.63
CA ILE A 65 -2.17 16.79 -3.16
C ILE A 65 -1.46 17.54 -4.29
N VAL A 66 -1.35 16.93 -5.47
CA VAL A 66 -0.69 17.54 -6.63
C VAL A 66 -1.40 18.85 -7.03
N PHE A 67 -2.73 18.85 -7.11
CA PHE A 67 -3.50 20.05 -7.42
C PHE A 67 -3.33 21.16 -6.37
N ALA A 68 -3.33 20.80 -5.09
CA ALA A 68 -3.14 21.76 -4.01
C ALA A 68 -1.75 22.42 -4.08
N ILE A 69 -0.71 21.64 -4.41
CA ILE A 69 0.65 22.17 -4.58
C ILE A 69 0.73 23.05 -5.83
N ALA A 70 0.20 22.58 -6.96
CA ALA A 70 0.22 23.34 -8.22
C ALA A 70 -0.51 24.69 -8.07
N ALA A 71 -1.72 24.67 -7.49
CA ALA A 71 -2.49 25.90 -7.26
C ALA A 71 -1.76 26.90 -6.33
N TRP A 72 -1.05 26.40 -5.31
CA TRP A 72 -0.24 27.27 -4.44
C TRP A 72 0.93 27.89 -5.20
N LEU A 73 1.62 27.13 -6.05
CA LEU A 73 2.74 27.62 -6.84
C LEU A 73 2.30 28.60 -7.93
N GLU A 74 1.12 28.38 -8.54
CA GLU A 74 0.54 29.26 -9.56
C GLU A 74 0.05 30.61 -8.99
N ALA A 75 -0.32 30.67 -7.72
CA ALA A 75 -0.89 31.86 -7.11
C ALA A 75 0.10 33.03 -7.00
N ASP A 76 1.39 32.77 -6.83
CA ASP A 76 2.46 33.78 -6.85
C ASP A 76 3.80 33.06 -7.18
N GLU A 77 4.58 33.62 -8.10
CA GLU A 77 5.89 33.06 -8.53
C GLU A 77 6.92 32.91 -7.39
N ARG A 78 6.72 33.66 -6.29
CA ARG A 78 7.56 33.59 -5.09
C ARG A 78 7.13 32.52 -4.11
N ASN A 79 6.02 31.87 -4.35
CA ASN A 79 5.53 30.82 -3.45
C ASN A 79 6.39 29.56 -3.52
N VAL A 80 6.60 28.96 -2.37
CA VAL A 80 7.41 27.75 -2.20
C VAL A 80 6.59 26.63 -1.57
N ALA A 81 6.62 25.47 -2.16
CA ALA A 81 6.02 24.26 -1.61
C ALA A 81 7.08 23.39 -0.91
N VAL A 82 6.85 23.05 0.36
CA VAL A 82 7.73 22.21 1.16
C VAL A 82 7.04 20.86 1.39
N VAL A 83 7.40 19.84 0.62
CA VAL A 83 6.80 18.52 0.71
C VAL A 83 7.66 17.58 1.53
N HIS A 84 7.11 17.00 2.59
CA HIS A 84 7.84 16.06 3.42
C HIS A 84 7.00 14.84 3.84
N CYS A 85 7.68 13.77 4.16
CA CYS A 85 7.17 12.60 4.88
C CYS A 85 8.18 12.24 5.97
N LEU A 86 8.02 11.09 6.64
CA LEU A 86 8.89 10.71 7.75
C LEU A 86 10.39 10.65 7.36
N THR A 87 10.75 9.93 6.29
CA THR A 87 12.13 9.78 5.82
C THR A 87 12.49 10.73 4.67
N GLY A 88 11.51 11.48 4.16
CA GLY A 88 11.67 12.32 2.99
C GLY A 88 11.98 11.55 1.69
N LYS A 89 11.76 10.24 1.64
CA LYS A 89 12.04 9.39 0.46
C LYS A 89 10.75 9.08 -0.32
N GLY A 90 10.25 7.89 -0.23
CA GLY A 90 9.25 7.33 -1.13
C GLY A 90 7.96 8.14 -1.28
N ARG A 91 7.23 8.47 -0.19
CA ARG A 91 5.97 9.24 -0.28
C ARG A 91 6.21 10.62 -0.90
N THR A 92 7.25 11.33 -0.45
CA THR A 92 7.65 12.63 -1.00
C THR A 92 8.03 12.51 -2.47
N ALA A 93 8.84 11.51 -2.84
CA ALA A 93 9.25 11.32 -4.23
C ALA A 93 8.07 10.99 -5.15
N THR A 94 7.11 10.18 -4.69
CA THR A 94 5.88 9.87 -5.43
C THR A 94 5.10 11.15 -5.76
N VAL A 95 4.87 12.02 -4.77
CA VAL A 95 4.13 13.27 -4.98
C VAL A 95 4.91 14.22 -5.89
N LEU A 96 6.21 14.41 -5.66
CA LEU A 96 7.03 15.30 -6.49
C LEU A 96 7.13 14.81 -7.94
N ALA A 97 7.25 13.52 -8.17
CA ALA A 97 7.27 12.93 -9.51
C ALA A 97 5.99 13.25 -10.30
N CYS A 98 4.85 13.08 -9.65
CA CYS A 98 3.55 13.40 -10.25
C CYS A 98 3.35 14.92 -10.45
N LEU A 99 3.84 15.74 -9.51
CA LEU A 99 3.78 17.20 -9.62
C LEU A 99 4.61 17.71 -10.82
N LEU A 100 5.85 17.23 -10.97
CA LEU A 100 6.73 17.65 -12.06
C LEU A 100 6.14 17.35 -13.43
N ALA A 101 5.48 16.20 -13.59
CA ALA A 101 4.78 15.87 -14.83
C ALA A 101 3.51 16.72 -15.00
N TRP A 102 2.77 16.97 -13.92
CA TRP A 102 1.57 17.81 -13.94
C TRP A 102 1.88 19.26 -14.34
N THR A 103 3.00 19.81 -13.88
CA THR A 103 3.48 21.16 -14.21
C THR A 103 4.29 21.22 -15.50
N LEU A 104 4.36 20.11 -16.25
CA LEU A 104 5.09 20.00 -17.52
C LEU A 104 6.60 20.28 -17.43
N GLU A 105 7.19 20.08 -16.26
CA GLU A 105 8.65 20.13 -16.06
C GLU A 105 9.35 18.89 -16.60
N VAL A 106 8.60 17.79 -16.76
CA VAL A 106 8.99 16.53 -17.39
C VAL A 106 7.81 15.96 -18.16
N ASP A 107 8.06 15.09 -19.13
CA ASP A 107 7.00 14.51 -19.97
C ASP A 107 6.18 13.46 -19.22
N THR A 108 6.81 12.69 -18.33
CA THR A 108 6.14 11.60 -17.61
C THR A 108 6.45 11.61 -16.11
N PRO A 109 5.52 11.13 -15.26
CA PRO A 109 5.78 10.97 -13.83
C PRO A 109 6.95 10.03 -13.52
N LEU A 110 7.28 9.09 -14.40
CA LEU A 110 8.44 8.22 -14.22
C LEU A 110 9.76 8.98 -14.41
N GLU A 111 9.83 9.85 -15.39
CA GLU A 111 10.96 10.79 -15.56
C GLU A 111 11.08 11.74 -14.38
N GLY A 112 9.95 12.23 -13.84
CA GLY A 112 9.91 13.02 -12.63
C GLY A 112 10.49 12.26 -11.42
N LEU A 113 10.19 10.96 -11.30
CA LEU A 113 10.75 10.12 -10.25
C LEU A 113 12.28 9.96 -10.42
N GLN A 114 12.78 9.80 -11.66
CA GLN A 114 14.20 9.74 -11.97
C GLN A 114 14.88 11.07 -11.62
N LEU A 115 14.30 12.19 -12.04
CA LEU A 115 14.82 13.51 -11.71
C LEU A 115 14.96 13.76 -10.19
N VAL A 116 13.94 13.33 -9.43
CA VAL A 116 13.98 13.38 -7.95
C VAL A 116 15.08 12.48 -7.39
N ALA A 117 15.29 11.28 -7.96
CA ALA A 117 16.35 10.37 -7.53
C ALA A 117 17.74 10.98 -7.77
N ASP A 118 17.96 11.54 -8.93
CA ASP A 118 19.23 12.16 -9.34
C ASP A 118 19.54 13.38 -8.47
N ARG A 119 18.57 14.27 -8.27
CA ARG A 119 18.73 15.48 -7.42
C ARG A 119 19.02 15.14 -5.95
N ARG A 120 18.60 13.96 -5.50
CA ARG A 120 18.84 13.48 -4.12
C ARG A 120 20.08 12.59 -3.98
N GLY A 121 20.73 12.24 -5.07
CA GLY A 121 21.82 11.27 -5.08
C GLY A 121 21.38 9.90 -4.56
N ALA A 122 20.12 9.51 -4.82
CA ALA A 122 19.55 8.29 -4.28
C ALA A 122 20.03 7.02 -5.02
N GLY A 123 20.64 7.17 -6.19
CA GLY A 123 21.02 6.07 -7.07
C GLY A 123 19.80 5.43 -7.73
N PRO A 124 19.72 4.09 -7.83
CA PRO A 124 18.62 3.39 -8.50
C PRO A 124 17.25 3.71 -7.89
N LEU A 125 16.19 3.74 -8.71
CA LEU A 125 14.82 4.11 -8.32
C LEU A 125 14.24 3.24 -7.19
N ASP A 126 14.63 1.99 -7.10
CA ASP A 126 14.22 1.05 -6.05
C ASP A 126 14.72 1.44 -4.65
N ARG A 127 15.78 2.23 -4.55
CA ARG A 127 16.25 2.82 -3.28
C ARG A 127 15.43 4.04 -2.84
N LEU A 128 14.79 4.71 -3.80
CA LEU A 128 13.97 5.89 -3.55
C LEU A 128 12.50 5.54 -3.31
N ALA A 129 11.92 4.72 -4.19
CA ALA A 129 10.50 4.39 -4.19
C ALA A 129 10.29 2.88 -4.30
N ILE A 130 9.52 2.32 -3.37
CA ILE A 130 9.16 0.90 -3.34
C ILE A 130 8.17 0.55 -4.48
N PRO A 131 8.02 -0.73 -4.84
CA PRO A 131 7.18 -1.16 -5.96
C PRO A 131 5.75 -0.61 -5.96
N SER A 132 5.07 -0.58 -4.82
CA SER A 132 3.73 0.02 -4.72
C SER A 132 3.73 1.51 -5.07
N GLN A 133 4.72 2.27 -4.65
CA GLN A 133 4.83 3.70 -4.98
C GLN A 133 5.03 3.92 -6.47
N ARG A 134 5.90 3.14 -7.10
CA ARG A 134 6.11 3.19 -8.57
C ARG A 134 4.84 2.83 -9.33
N ARG A 135 4.05 1.88 -8.84
CA ARG A 135 2.74 1.51 -9.42
C ARG A 135 1.76 2.68 -9.36
N TYR A 136 1.71 3.43 -8.26
CA TYR A 136 0.84 4.61 -8.15
C TYR A 136 1.30 5.77 -9.04
N VAL A 137 2.60 5.95 -9.24
CA VAL A 137 3.16 6.86 -10.25
C VAL A 137 2.67 6.48 -11.66
N GLN A 138 2.66 5.18 -12.01
CA GLN A 138 2.12 4.69 -13.29
C GLN A 138 0.61 4.92 -13.41
N TYR A 139 -0.18 4.68 -12.35
CA TYR A 139 -1.62 4.97 -12.37
C TYR A 139 -1.89 6.45 -12.59
N PHE A 140 -1.10 7.33 -11.96
CA PHE A 140 -1.20 8.77 -12.19
C PHE A 140 -0.89 9.12 -13.65
N SER A 141 0.18 8.58 -14.23
CA SER A 141 0.50 8.73 -15.66
C SER A 141 -0.65 8.27 -16.55
N SER A 142 -1.18 7.07 -16.32
CA SER A 142 -2.32 6.54 -17.08
C SER A 142 -3.53 7.47 -17.07
N MET A 143 -3.81 8.10 -15.92
CA MET A 143 -4.91 9.08 -15.83
C MET A 143 -4.61 10.38 -16.60
N MET A 144 -3.36 10.85 -16.61
CA MET A 144 -2.94 11.99 -17.44
C MET A 144 -3.14 11.67 -18.91
N ASP A 145 -2.89 10.42 -19.32
CA ASP A 145 -3.11 9.91 -20.69
C ASP A 145 -4.60 9.65 -21.00
N GLY A 146 -5.52 9.99 -20.09
CA GLY A 146 -6.95 9.85 -20.26
C GLY A 146 -7.53 8.49 -19.88
N LEU A 147 -6.72 7.52 -19.44
CA LEU A 147 -7.15 6.21 -18.99
C LEU A 147 -7.74 6.32 -17.57
N ARG A 148 -9.05 6.23 -17.45
CA ARG A 148 -9.73 6.31 -16.15
C ARG A 148 -9.86 4.92 -15.52
N PRO A 149 -9.71 4.81 -14.19
CA PRO A 149 -9.95 3.54 -13.50
C PRO A 149 -11.40 3.11 -13.70
N GLN A 150 -11.61 1.84 -14.02
CA GLN A 150 -12.94 1.25 -14.18
C GLN A 150 -13.67 1.31 -12.82
N PRO A 151 -14.90 1.85 -12.79
CA PRO A 151 -15.69 1.88 -11.58
C PRO A 151 -16.28 0.49 -11.32
N GLY A 152 -16.46 0.18 -10.03
CA GLY A 152 -17.18 -1.03 -9.61
C GLY A 152 -16.41 -1.86 -8.59
N PRO A 153 -17.15 -2.61 -7.78
CA PRO A 153 -16.59 -3.56 -6.84
C PRO A 153 -16.15 -4.83 -7.55
N TRP A 154 -15.15 -5.49 -6.97
CA TRP A 154 -14.69 -6.81 -7.34
C TRP A 154 -14.77 -7.74 -6.14
N LEU A 155 -15.06 -9.00 -6.35
CA LEU A 155 -14.92 -10.03 -5.33
C LEU A 155 -13.50 -10.62 -5.43
N LEU A 156 -12.64 -10.32 -4.47
CA LEU A 156 -11.34 -10.98 -4.34
C LEU A 156 -11.56 -12.40 -3.81
N ARG A 157 -11.46 -13.39 -4.70
CA ARG A 157 -11.69 -14.80 -4.39
C ARG A 157 -10.53 -15.42 -3.64
N ARG A 158 -9.32 -15.24 -4.17
CA ARG A 158 -8.12 -15.92 -3.67
C ARG A 158 -6.88 -15.05 -3.85
N CYS A 159 -5.94 -15.25 -2.94
CA CYS A 159 -4.54 -14.86 -3.11
C CYS A 159 -3.71 -16.14 -3.14
N ILE A 160 -2.90 -16.33 -4.17
CA ILE A 160 -2.04 -17.50 -4.34
C ILE A 160 -0.60 -17.03 -4.32
N MET A 161 0.15 -17.50 -3.35
CA MET A 161 1.59 -17.28 -3.23
C MET A 161 2.29 -18.48 -3.89
N ASN A 162 3.03 -18.24 -4.96
CA ASN A 162 3.76 -19.25 -5.72
C ASN A 162 5.22 -19.22 -5.32
N THR A 163 5.81 -20.37 -5.12
CA THR A 163 7.03 -20.67 -4.36
C THR A 163 6.88 -20.31 -2.86
N ILE A 164 7.68 -20.94 -2.03
CA ILE A 164 7.57 -20.79 -0.57
C ILE A 164 8.78 -20.04 -0.02
N PRO A 165 8.59 -18.81 0.53
CA PRO A 165 9.69 -18.04 1.09
C PRO A 165 10.27 -18.67 2.35
N LYS A 166 11.59 -18.52 2.55
CA LYS A 166 12.40 -19.14 3.58
C LYS A 166 12.53 -18.25 4.82
N PHE A 167 11.48 -18.17 5.65
CA PHE A 167 11.45 -17.32 6.85
C PHE A 167 11.92 -18.04 8.12
N ALA A 168 11.76 -19.35 8.17
CA ALA A 168 12.20 -20.16 9.29
C ALA A 168 12.60 -21.57 8.83
N LEU A 169 13.31 -22.29 9.68
CA LEU A 169 13.46 -23.73 9.57
C LEU A 169 12.35 -24.43 10.33
N ARG A 170 12.09 -25.68 10.01
CA ARG A 170 11.04 -26.48 10.63
C ARG A 170 11.29 -26.73 12.14
N ASP A 171 12.52 -26.60 12.62
CA ASP A 171 12.88 -26.62 14.03
C ASP A 171 12.52 -25.31 14.79
N GLY A 172 12.00 -24.31 14.10
CA GLY A 172 11.59 -23.02 14.66
C GLY A 172 12.64 -21.92 14.58
N ARG A 173 13.85 -22.21 14.11
CA ARG A 173 14.91 -21.20 13.93
C ARG A 173 14.52 -20.22 12.82
N GLN A 174 14.50 -18.93 13.15
CA GLN A 174 14.17 -17.87 12.20
C GLN A 174 15.36 -17.55 11.28
N LEU A 175 15.06 -17.34 9.99
CA LEU A 175 16.03 -16.93 8.98
C LEU A 175 15.92 -15.43 8.72
N ARG A 176 17.05 -14.76 8.55
CA ARG A 176 17.14 -13.35 8.21
C ARG A 176 17.45 -13.15 6.74
N ASN A 177 17.13 -11.97 6.22
CA ASN A 177 17.58 -11.60 4.88
C ASN A 177 19.12 -11.57 4.85
N GLY A 178 19.71 -12.24 3.86
CA GLY A 178 21.17 -12.39 3.73
C GLY A 178 21.77 -13.59 4.46
N ASP A 179 20.98 -14.36 5.22
CA ASP A 179 21.45 -15.64 5.76
C ASP A 179 21.77 -16.61 4.60
N PRO A 180 22.80 -17.47 4.74
CA PRO A 180 23.10 -18.48 3.73
C PRO A 180 21.90 -19.41 3.54
N SER A 181 21.64 -19.78 2.30
CA SER A 181 20.59 -20.75 1.98
C SER A 181 20.77 -22.03 2.79
N PRO A 182 19.73 -22.49 3.50
CA PRO A 182 19.82 -23.75 4.22
C PRO A 182 20.05 -24.90 3.24
N PRO A 183 20.77 -25.98 3.68
CA PRO A 183 20.92 -27.17 2.85
C PRO A 183 19.55 -27.77 2.52
N GLY A 184 19.31 -28.11 1.28
CA GLY A 184 18.14 -28.58 0.56
C GLY A 184 16.94 -29.21 1.30
N PRO A 185 15.90 -29.64 0.60
CA PRO A 185 14.64 -30.09 1.19
C PRO A 185 14.85 -31.41 1.96
N GLY A 186 14.60 -31.38 3.27
CA GLY A 186 14.59 -32.59 4.09
C GLY A 186 14.84 -32.37 5.57
N GLY A 187 14.09 -33.05 6.42
CA GLY A 187 14.29 -33.11 7.87
C GLY A 187 14.05 -31.79 8.64
N ALA A 188 14.72 -31.63 9.77
CA ALA A 188 14.63 -30.46 10.65
C ALA A 188 15.20 -29.17 10.03
N ALA A 189 16.01 -29.28 8.98
CA ALA A 189 16.64 -28.20 8.26
C ALA A 189 15.76 -27.66 7.09
N ALA A 190 14.58 -28.24 6.84
CA ALA A 190 13.68 -27.77 5.80
C ALA A 190 13.22 -26.34 6.08
N ALA A 191 13.42 -25.46 5.09
CA ALA A 191 13.03 -24.06 5.17
C ALA A 191 11.58 -23.85 4.75
N GLY A 192 10.97 -22.77 5.25
CA GLY A 192 9.59 -22.44 4.94
C GLY A 192 9.04 -21.29 5.77
N CYS A 193 7.72 -21.23 5.90
CA CYS A 193 7.04 -20.19 6.67
C CYS A 193 5.67 -20.65 7.19
N CYS A 194 5.11 -19.90 8.15
CA CYS A 194 3.69 -19.96 8.55
C CYS A 194 3.02 -18.67 8.11
N PRO A 195 2.54 -18.59 6.87
CA PRO A 195 2.08 -17.33 6.30
C PRO A 195 0.62 -17.06 6.66
N TYR A 196 0.27 -15.76 6.80
CA TYR A 196 -1.11 -15.28 6.88
C TYR A 196 -1.28 -13.98 6.09
N LEU A 197 -2.46 -13.85 5.51
CA LEU A 197 -2.83 -12.73 4.67
C LEU A 197 -3.72 -11.73 5.41
N GLN A 198 -3.54 -10.46 5.11
CA GLN A 198 -4.38 -9.34 5.56
C GLN A 198 -4.72 -8.46 4.37
N VAL A 199 -5.98 -7.99 4.29
CA VAL A 199 -6.45 -7.05 3.27
C VAL A 199 -6.96 -5.79 3.96
N PHE A 200 -6.52 -4.63 3.48
CA PHE A 200 -6.87 -3.33 4.03
C PHE A 200 -7.50 -2.43 2.95
N LYS A 201 -8.47 -1.62 3.37
CA LYS A 201 -9.04 -0.52 2.59
C LYS A 201 -9.09 0.73 3.45
N GLY A 202 -8.53 1.84 2.96
CA GLY A 202 -8.51 3.11 3.72
C GLY A 202 -7.85 3.01 5.10
N GLY A 203 -6.84 2.14 5.28
CA GLY A 203 -6.18 1.90 6.57
C GLY A 203 -6.92 0.92 7.49
N VAL A 204 -8.15 0.52 7.16
CA VAL A 204 -8.96 -0.42 7.94
C VAL A 204 -8.72 -1.85 7.47
N LEU A 205 -8.52 -2.78 8.40
CA LEU A 205 -8.43 -4.21 8.11
C LEU A 205 -9.83 -4.73 7.76
N ILE A 206 -10.02 -5.18 6.51
CA ILE A 206 -11.30 -5.70 6.02
C ILE A 206 -11.33 -7.23 5.93
N PHE A 207 -10.17 -7.88 5.93
CA PHE A 207 -10.04 -9.33 5.93
C PHE A 207 -8.68 -9.77 6.48
N THR A 208 -8.66 -10.91 7.19
CA THR A 208 -7.44 -11.67 7.48
C THR A 208 -7.73 -13.15 7.58
N THR A 209 -6.80 -13.99 7.13
CA THR A 209 -6.89 -15.44 7.26
C THR A 209 -6.83 -15.94 8.71
N THR A 210 -6.54 -15.05 9.65
CA THR A 210 -6.55 -15.37 11.10
C THR A 210 -7.92 -15.17 11.75
N TRP A 211 -8.92 -14.63 11.04
CA TRP A 211 -10.30 -14.60 11.53
C TRP A 211 -10.92 -16.00 11.45
N LYS A 212 -11.78 -16.30 12.43
CA LYS A 212 -12.64 -17.48 12.32
C LYS A 212 -13.54 -17.26 11.10
N GLN A 213 -13.41 -18.14 10.12
CA GLN A 213 -14.31 -18.11 8.97
C GLN A 213 -15.75 -18.35 9.47
N PRO A 214 -16.73 -17.55 9.01
CA PRO A 214 -18.14 -17.81 9.33
C PRO A 214 -18.51 -19.19 8.80
N ASP A 215 -19.20 -19.99 9.62
CA ASP A 215 -19.80 -21.23 9.16
C ASP A 215 -20.98 -20.94 8.20
N GLU A 216 -21.55 -21.97 7.57
CA GLU A 216 -22.64 -21.78 6.58
C GLU A 216 -23.85 -21.06 7.17
N ALA A 217 -24.16 -21.26 8.45
CA ALA A 217 -25.25 -20.59 9.13
C ALA A 217 -25.00 -19.09 9.34
N ASP A 218 -23.75 -18.71 9.64
CA ASP A 218 -23.34 -17.30 9.78
C ASP A 218 -23.33 -16.57 8.43
N ARG A 219 -22.96 -17.27 7.33
CA ARG A 219 -22.99 -16.70 5.96
C ARG A 219 -24.42 -16.39 5.51
N GLY A 220 -25.38 -17.23 5.86
CA GLY A 220 -26.81 -17.01 5.59
C GLY A 220 -27.40 -15.80 6.33
N GLN A 221 -26.75 -15.31 7.39
CA GLN A 221 -27.16 -14.14 8.19
C GLN A 221 -26.34 -12.87 7.91
N GLY A 222 -25.45 -12.88 6.90
CA GLY A 222 -24.61 -11.73 6.54
C GLY A 222 -23.56 -11.37 7.61
N ARG A 223 -23.25 -12.29 8.53
CA ARG A 223 -22.24 -12.05 9.57
C ARG A 223 -20.83 -12.14 8.98
N VAL A 224 -20.09 -11.04 9.07
CA VAL A 224 -18.66 -10.97 8.77
C VAL A 224 -17.88 -11.68 9.88
N GLY A 225 -16.88 -12.47 9.53
CA GLY A 225 -16.07 -13.21 10.49
C GLY A 225 -15.54 -12.34 11.64
N VAL A 226 -15.66 -12.84 12.86
CA VAL A 226 -15.22 -12.12 14.06
C VAL A 226 -13.70 -12.18 14.16
N PRO A 227 -12.99 -11.04 14.39
CA PRO A 227 -11.57 -11.04 14.62
C PRO A 227 -11.20 -11.93 15.82
N ARG A 228 -10.41 -12.97 15.61
CA ARG A 228 -9.66 -13.59 16.69
C ARG A 228 -8.38 -12.77 16.88
N GLU A 229 -8.27 -12.10 18.02
CA GLU A 229 -7.00 -11.45 18.37
C GLU A 229 -5.92 -12.52 18.55
N LEU A 230 -4.83 -12.38 17.77
CA LEU A 230 -3.62 -13.16 17.95
C LEU A 230 -3.00 -12.80 19.30
N GLY A 231 -3.19 -13.63 20.32
CA GLY A 231 -2.45 -13.52 21.59
C GLY A 231 -3.19 -12.93 22.79
N SER A 232 -4.54 -12.93 22.85
CA SER A 232 -5.26 -12.76 24.11
C SER A 232 -5.08 -14.02 24.97
N GLU A 233 -4.49 -13.86 26.14
CA GLU A 233 -4.39 -14.93 27.14
C GLU A 233 -5.80 -15.48 27.44
N GLY A 234 -6.02 -16.77 27.14
CA GLY A 234 -7.25 -17.48 27.48
C GLY A 234 -8.02 -18.12 26.32
N GLN A 235 -7.75 -17.80 25.06
CA GLN A 235 -8.30 -18.52 23.90
C GLN A 235 -7.17 -19.08 23.07
N GLY A 236 -7.12 -20.39 22.87
CA GLY A 236 -6.03 -21.20 22.30
C GLY A 236 -5.24 -20.51 21.18
N ALA A 237 -3.92 -20.61 21.26
CA ALA A 237 -2.98 -20.02 20.30
C ALA A 237 -3.41 -20.34 18.86
N ILE A 238 -3.47 -19.35 17.98
CA ILE A 238 -3.74 -19.58 16.55
C ILE A 238 -2.53 -20.31 15.98
N THR A 239 -2.73 -21.58 15.61
CA THR A 239 -1.73 -22.34 14.88
C THR A 239 -1.99 -22.19 13.39
N LEU A 240 -1.04 -21.62 12.67
CA LEU A 240 -1.09 -21.53 11.21
C LEU A 240 -0.37 -22.76 10.61
N PRO A 241 -0.85 -23.26 9.45
CA PRO A 241 -0.17 -24.35 8.78
C PRO A 241 1.24 -23.92 8.35
N TRP A 242 2.17 -24.84 8.51
CA TRP A 242 3.52 -24.68 7.96
C TRP A 242 3.48 -24.92 6.45
N ALA A 243 4.10 -24.02 5.70
CA ALA A 243 4.38 -24.19 4.28
C ALA A 243 5.90 -24.35 4.09
N GLY A 244 6.31 -25.43 3.47
CA GLY A 244 7.71 -25.76 3.14
C GLY A 244 7.97 -25.70 1.64
N GLU A 245 9.22 -25.69 1.22
CA GLU A 245 9.61 -25.62 -0.19
C GLU A 245 8.90 -26.68 -1.07
N GLY A 246 8.62 -27.88 -0.53
CA GLY A 246 7.96 -28.97 -1.26
C GLY A 246 6.48 -28.72 -1.57
N ASP A 247 5.82 -27.75 -0.94
CA ASP A 247 4.40 -27.47 -1.15
C ASP A 247 4.15 -26.64 -2.44
N GLY A 248 5.21 -26.03 -2.99
CA GLY A 248 5.16 -25.28 -4.25
C GLY A 248 4.33 -23.98 -4.19
N SER A 249 3.17 -23.98 -3.57
CA SER A 249 2.32 -22.80 -3.43
C SER A 249 1.44 -22.82 -2.18
N VAL A 250 0.98 -21.63 -1.76
CA VAL A 250 -0.04 -21.47 -0.71
C VAL A 250 -1.19 -20.62 -1.26
N ALA A 251 -2.42 -21.16 -1.20
CA ALA A 251 -3.62 -20.44 -1.56
C ALA A 251 -4.37 -19.97 -0.31
N PHE A 252 -4.71 -18.68 -0.28
CA PHE A 252 -5.53 -18.06 0.73
C PHE A 252 -6.92 -17.78 0.15
N PRO A 253 -7.97 -18.50 0.56
CA PRO A 253 -9.35 -18.10 0.27
C PRO A 253 -9.62 -16.74 0.94
N VAL A 254 -10.20 -15.79 0.23
CA VAL A 254 -10.48 -14.44 0.73
C VAL A 254 -11.97 -14.13 0.69
N ASP A 255 -12.60 -14.31 -0.46
CA ASP A 255 -14.04 -14.10 -0.71
C ASP A 255 -14.56 -12.77 -0.11
N THR A 256 -13.82 -11.70 -0.36
CA THR A 256 -14.10 -10.37 0.20
C THR A 256 -14.29 -9.35 -0.91
N VAL A 257 -15.30 -8.51 -0.79
CA VAL A 257 -15.57 -7.42 -1.73
C VAL A 257 -14.57 -6.29 -1.54
N VAL A 258 -13.94 -5.89 -2.64
CA VAL A 258 -12.93 -4.83 -2.67
C VAL A 258 -13.23 -3.82 -3.78
N GLN A 259 -12.89 -2.55 -3.55
CA GLN A 259 -13.06 -1.47 -4.53
C GLN A 259 -12.11 -0.33 -4.25
N GLY A 260 -11.49 0.21 -5.30
CA GLY A 260 -10.57 1.34 -5.22
C GLY A 260 -9.18 0.93 -4.72
N ASP A 261 -8.60 1.75 -3.86
CA ASP A 261 -7.26 1.55 -3.30
C ASP A 261 -7.25 0.44 -2.25
N ILE A 262 -6.53 -0.63 -2.52
CA ILE A 262 -6.42 -1.83 -1.69
C ILE A 262 -4.96 -2.07 -1.34
N LEU A 263 -4.72 -2.47 -0.09
CA LEU A 263 -3.44 -2.96 0.39
C LEU A 263 -3.58 -4.40 0.84
N ILE A 264 -2.80 -5.30 0.26
CA ILE A 264 -2.57 -6.64 0.81
C ILE A 264 -1.26 -6.66 1.58
N ARG A 265 -1.21 -7.45 2.64
CA ARG A 265 -0.01 -7.71 3.44
C ARG A 265 0.05 -9.17 3.85
N CYS A 266 1.14 -9.84 3.52
CA CYS A 266 1.43 -11.18 4.01
C CYS A 266 2.48 -11.12 5.10
N ARG A 267 2.30 -11.91 6.15
CA ARG A 267 3.22 -11.99 7.29
C ARG A 267 3.48 -13.45 7.67
N HIS A 268 4.66 -13.69 8.20
CA HIS A 268 5.02 -14.95 8.83
C HIS A 268 4.78 -14.88 10.34
N LEU A 269 4.16 -15.91 10.91
CA LEU A 269 3.98 -16.07 12.34
C LEU A 269 5.01 -17.10 12.84
N ALA A 270 5.95 -16.64 13.67
CA ALA A 270 6.91 -17.51 14.33
C ALA A 270 6.26 -18.31 15.48
N PRO A 271 6.80 -19.47 15.87
CA PRO A 271 6.32 -20.22 17.04
C PRO A 271 6.32 -19.43 18.35
N SER A 272 7.21 -18.44 18.46
CA SER A 272 7.28 -17.50 19.60
C SER A 272 6.15 -16.47 19.63
N GLY A 273 5.24 -16.47 18.65
CA GLY A 273 4.23 -15.43 18.45
C GLY A 273 4.75 -14.17 17.74
N ALA A 274 6.05 -14.09 17.45
CA ALA A 274 6.62 -12.96 16.72
C ALA A 274 6.10 -12.94 15.27
N ARG A 275 5.88 -11.73 14.73
CA ARG A 275 5.29 -11.52 13.40
C ARG A 275 6.30 -10.83 12.50
N ALA A 276 6.81 -11.53 11.50
CA ALA A 276 7.68 -10.96 10.49
C ALA A 276 6.87 -10.52 9.26
N SER A 277 7.17 -9.35 8.71
CA SER A 277 6.60 -8.94 7.42
C SER A 277 7.25 -9.75 6.31
N MET A 278 6.44 -10.34 5.43
CA MET A 278 6.92 -11.05 4.25
C MET A 278 6.89 -10.10 3.04
N PHE A 279 5.72 -9.75 2.60
CA PHE A 279 5.53 -8.79 1.53
C PHE A 279 4.24 -8.00 1.73
N ARG A 280 4.12 -6.92 0.98
CA ARG A 280 2.88 -6.16 0.81
C ARG A 280 2.79 -5.63 -0.62
N ALA A 281 1.57 -5.32 -1.06
CA ALA A 281 1.33 -4.62 -2.31
C ALA A 281 0.09 -3.75 -2.20
N ALA A 282 0.23 -2.49 -2.63
CA ALA A 282 -0.90 -1.60 -2.83
C ALA A 282 -1.23 -1.53 -4.32
N PHE A 283 -2.51 -1.57 -4.65
CA PHE A 283 -3.02 -1.47 -6.02
C PHE A 283 -4.42 -0.85 -6.03
N HIS A 284 -4.87 -0.42 -7.20
CA HIS A 284 -6.21 0.12 -7.39
C HIS A 284 -7.03 -0.83 -8.27
N THR A 285 -8.19 -1.28 -7.79
CA THR A 285 -9.02 -2.29 -8.49
C THR A 285 -9.53 -1.83 -9.84
N GLY A 286 -9.64 -0.53 -10.08
CA GLY A 286 -10.07 0.03 -11.36
C GLY A 286 -9.07 -0.17 -12.52
N TYR A 287 -7.87 -0.68 -12.25
CA TYR A 287 -6.87 -1.04 -13.25
C TYR A 287 -6.69 -2.56 -13.41
N LEU A 288 -7.61 -3.34 -12.85
CA LEU A 288 -7.62 -4.78 -13.09
C LEU A 288 -7.98 -5.09 -14.53
N ALA A 289 -7.27 -6.05 -15.13
CA ALA A 289 -7.61 -6.57 -16.44
C ALA A 289 -8.98 -7.29 -16.42
N ALA A 290 -9.66 -7.34 -17.56
CA ALA A 290 -10.97 -7.98 -17.70
C ALA A 290 -10.97 -9.47 -17.27
N GLY A 291 -9.82 -10.15 -17.34
CA GLY A 291 -9.66 -11.52 -16.86
C GLY A 291 -9.67 -11.69 -15.34
N GLY A 292 -9.72 -10.60 -14.56
CA GLY A 292 -9.81 -10.66 -13.10
C GLY A 292 -8.59 -11.28 -12.41
N VAL A 293 -7.41 -11.29 -13.06
CA VAL A 293 -6.16 -11.79 -12.45
C VAL A 293 -5.14 -10.67 -12.37
N LEU A 294 -4.63 -10.41 -11.17
CA LEU A 294 -3.49 -9.53 -10.95
C LEU A 294 -2.30 -10.36 -10.48
N ARG A 295 -1.33 -10.56 -11.38
CA ARG A 295 -0.04 -11.18 -11.06
C ARG A 295 0.96 -10.13 -10.64
N LEU A 296 1.59 -10.35 -9.50
CA LEU A 296 2.65 -9.50 -8.97
C LEU A 296 3.91 -10.34 -8.76
N THR A 297 4.95 -10.05 -9.54
CA THR A 297 6.27 -10.71 -9.41
C THR A 297 7.02 -10.23 -8.16
N LYS A 298 8.07 -10.95 -7.76
CA LYS A 298 8.96 -10.56 -6.66
C LYS A 298 9.36 -9.07 -6.74
N ALA A 299 9.74 -8.59 -7.92
CA ALA A 299 10.15 -7.21 -8.15
C ALA A 299 9.02 -6.17 -7.97
N GLN A 300 7.76 -6.61 -7.99
CA GLN A 300 6.57 -5.77 -7.85
C GLN A 300 5.96 -5.79 -6.45
N LEU A 301 6.58 -6.50 -5.51
CA LEU A 301 6.11 -6.68 -4.14
C LEU A 301 7.04 -5.95 -3.15
N ASP A 302 6.47 -5.05 -2.37
CA ASP A 302 7.21 -4.31 -1.34
C ASP A 302 7.72 -5.29 -0.26
N GLY A 303 9.00 -5.22 0.03
CA GLY A 303 9.67 -6.09 1.00
C GLY A 303 10.25 -7.36 0.37
N ALA A 304 9.60 -7.97 -0.61
CA ALA A 304 10.13 -9.15 -1.30
C ALA A 304 11.21 -8.80 -2.34
N CYS A 305 11.07 -7.64 -3.00
CA CYS A 305 11.92 -7.25 -4.14
C CYS A 305 13.43 -7.18 -3.83
N GLY A 306 13.81 -7.01 -2.58
CA GLY A 306 15.23 -6.98 -2.15
C GLY A 306 15.56 -8.04 -1.11
N ASP A 307 14.74 -9.08 -0.97
CA ASP A 307 14.88 -10.07 0.08
C ASP A 307 15.29 -11.44 -0.49
N SER A 308 16.45 -11.93 -0.09
CA SER A 308 17.02 -13.20 -0.56
C SER A 308 16.26 -14.44 -0.07
N ARG A 309 15.35 -14.30 0.88
CA ARG A 309 14.47 -15.38 1.35
C ARG A 309 13.38 -15.76 0.32
N PHE A 310 13.20 -14.94 -0.69
CA PHE A 310 12.30 -15.18 -1.82
C PHE A 310 13.10 -15.62 -3.04
N GLU A 311 12.68 -16.69 -3.71
CA GLU A 311 13.27 -17.10 -4.97
C GLU A 311 13.01 -16.05 -6.07
N ASP A 312 13.81 -16.02 -7.12
CA ASP A 312 13.70 -14.99 -8.15
C ASP A 312 12.44 -15.11 -8.99
N ASP A 313 11.91 -16.31 -9.11
CA ASP A 313 10.65 -16.63 -9.78
C ASP A 313 9.41 -16.49 -8.88
N PHE A 314 9.58 -16.01 -7.64
CA PHE A 314 8.46 -15.77 -6.73
C PHE A 314 7.44 -14.78 -7.31
N PHE A 315 6.17 -15.14 -7.24
CA PHE A 315 5.07 -14.25 -7.60
C PHE A 315 3.80 -14.56 -6.80
N VAL A 316 2.89 -13.59 -6.81
CA VAL A 316 1.57 -13.69 -6.16
C VAL A 316 0.49 -13.42 -7.21
N ASP A 317 -0.50 -14.31 -7.27
CA ASP A 317 -1.70 -14.14 -8.07
C ASP A 317 -2.88 -13.75 -7.17
N LEU A 318 -3.53 -12.64 -7.49
CA LEU A 318 -4.79 -12.23 -6.91
C LEU A 318 -5.90 -12.53 -7.92
N ILE A 319 -6.85 -13.37 -7.54
CA ILE A 319 -7.94 -13.82 -8.39
C ILE A 319 -9.21 -13.10 -8.00
N PHE A 320 -9.77 -12.36 -8.94
CA PHE A 320 -11.00 -11.58 -8.77
C PHE A 320 -12.13 -12.13 -9.63
N ALA A 321 -13.36 -11.96 -9.16
CA ALA A 321 -14.55 -12.15 -9.96
C ALA A 321 -15.34 -10.82 -10.01
N PRO A 322 -15.96 -10.48 -11.16
CA PRO A 322 -16.89 -9.37 -11.21
C PRO A 322 -18.07 -9.65 -10.28
N ILE A 323 -18.60 -8.60 -9.67
CA ILE A 323 -19.87 -8.70 -8.95
C ILE A 323 -20.95 -8.30 -9.95
N GLU A 324 -21.77 -9.27 -10.35
CA GLU A 324 -22.95 -9.02 -11.17
C GLU A 324 -23.89 -8.10 -10.38
N LYS A 325 -24.27 -6.96 -10.95
CA LYS A 325 -25.41 -6.22 -10.43
C LYS A 325 -26.63 -7.08 -10.72
N GLU A 326 -27.37 -7.47 -9.68
CA GLU A 326 -28.71 -7.99 -9.88
C GLU A 326 -29.48 -6.92 -10.68
N GLU A 327 -29.88 -7.24 -11.90
CA GLU A 327 -30.81 -6.45 -12.72
C GLU A 327 -32.23 -6.53 -12.09
N GLY A 328 -32.40 -5.87 -10.94
CA GLY A 328 -33.61 -5.98 -10.13
C GLY A 328 -34.10 -4.65 -9.58
N ASP A 329 -33.95 -3.49 -10.30
CA ASP A 329 -34.71 -2.27 -9.92
C ASP A 329 -34.93 -1.25 -11.07
N ALA A 330 -34.87 -1.71 -12.34
CA ALA A 330 -35.26 -0.84 -13.47
C ALA A 330 -36.78 -0.82 -13.73
N GLY A 331 -37.55 -1.66 -13.04
CA GLY A 331 -39.00 -1.77 -13.24
C GLY A 331 -39.86 -0.83 -12.39
N ALA A 332 -39.33 -0.32 -11.26
CA ALA A 332 -40.13 0.51 -10.33
C ALA A 332 -40.19 2.01 -10.70
N ALA A 333 -39.22 2.51 -11.47
CA ALA A 333 -39.23 3.94 -11.85
C ALA A 333 -40.09 4.26 -13.08
N ALA A 334 -40.42 3.28 -13.92
CA ALA A 334 -41.27 3.50 -15.10
C ALA A 334 -42.78 3.53 -14.78
N GLY A 335 -43.19 2.92 -13.66
CA GLY A 335 -44.62 2.89 -13.25
C GLY A 335 -45.12 4.18 -12.60
N ALA A 336 -44.25 4.99 -12.02
CA ALA A 336 -44.65 6.21 -11.32
C ALA A 336 -44.84 7.44 -12.26
N ALA A 337 -44.29 7.41 -13.48
CA ALA A 337 -44.45 8.50 -14.46
C ALA A 337 -45.71 8.37 -15.34
N ALA A 338 -46.42 7.22 -15.34
CA ALA A 338 -47.62 6.96 -16.11
C ALA A 338 -48.90 7.30 -15.34
N ALA A 339 -48.87 7.56 -14.04
CA ALA A 339 -50.04 7.85 -13.21
C ALA A 339 -50.25 9.37 -12.90
N ALA A 340 -49.43 10.22 -13.52
CA ALA A 340 -49.54 11.69 -13.35
C ALA A 340 -49.73 12.40 -14.71
N ARG A 341 -50.60 11.89 -15.56
CA ARG A 341 -51.15 12.60 -16.69
C ARG A 341 -52.66 12.52 -16.69
#